data_cbe944cba1d20bc9ecd846cf7c97f9fd
#
_entry.id   cbe944cba1d20bc9ecd846cf7c97f9fd
#
_cell.length_a   1.000
_cell.length_b   1.000
_cell.length_c   1.000
_cell.angle_alpha   90.00
_cell.angle_beta   90.00
_cell.angle_gamma   90.00
#
_symmetry.space_group_name_H-M   'P 1'
#
loop_
_entity.id
_entity.type
_entity.pdbx_description
1 polymer ?
#
loop_
_entity_poly.entity_id
_entity_poly.type
_entity_poly.pdbx_seq_one_letter_code
_entity_poly.pdbx_strand_id
1 'polypeptide(L)'
;MRVKHLFSTVVSTLLAVSVVTGCGTKTGKVENSGSLKSGSVTSASKSASSEKATSSVSSAGSNVSQSSSTGTVQTATFPITMKHAYGETVINAKPEKVVTLDWNNADAVLALGIVPVGTARANWGPVTDKGLLPWTEAKFKELGTENPNVFNDLEGYDYEAIAGAKPDIIVAPYSGMDEKAYKRLSEIAPTLPFKETAWKTTWREQTVEAAEALGMKTEGEKLVADTDNFIKETLAKYPNLTGKSVALCYINAADLSNFSVYRTADPRGAYLTDLGFTFPEKIEAQAQDKNAFYVQISAELAVESLSDTDIIITYGDDKTIAALQKDAIFSKVPAVKEGRVVVLDNNGNLAAACNPSVLSIKAELVNYLDAINAVVK
;
A
#
# COMPACT_ATOMS: atom_id res chain seq x y z
N MET A 1 -12.22 0.66 -47.22
CA MET A 1 -12.85 1.46 -46.17
C MET A 1 -11.81 1.72 -45.09
N ARG A 2 -11.36 2.98 -44.95
CA ARG A 2 -10.33 3.37 -43.96
C ARG A 2 -11.04 3.80 -42.67
N VAL A 3 -10.82 3.09 -41.58
CA VAL A 3 -11.28 3.49 -40.26
C VAL A 3 -10.15 4.30 -39.61
N LYS A 4 -10.43 5.56 -39.32
CA LYS A 4 -9.51 6.47 -38.61
C LYS A 4 -9.65 6.22 -37.11
N HIS A 5 -8.56 5.80 -36.47
CA HIS A 5 -8.47 5.80 -35.01
C HIS A 5 -8.28 7.23 -34.51
N LEU A 6 -9.24 7.72 -33.72
CA LEU A 6 -9.08 8.93 -32.91
C LEU A 6 -8.31 8.55 -31.63
N PHE A 7 -7.14 9.13 -31.46
CA PHE A 7 -6.43 9.14 -30.19
C PHE A 7 -7.13 10.13 -29.25
N SER A 8 -7.67 9.61 -28.16
CA SER A 8 -8.16 10.42 -27.03
C SER A 8 -6.98 10.76 -26.14
N THR A 9 -6.59 12.03 -26.13
CA THR A 9 -5.55 12.59 -25.25
C THR A 9 -6.20 12.85 -23.90
N VAL A 10 -5.84 12.08 -22.88
CA VAL A 10 -6.21 12.38 -21.50
C VAL A 10 -5.30 13.50 -21.00
N VAL A 11 -5.87 14.68 -20.89
CA VAL A 11 -5.22 15.85 -20.27
C VAL A 11 -5.36 15.73 -18.76
N SER A 12 -4.27 15.47 -18.07
CA SER A 12 -4.19 15.58 -16.61
C SER A 12 -4.23 17.06 -16.23
N THR A 13 -5.32 17.48 -15.59
CA THR A 13 -5.48 18.83 -15.06
C THR A 13 -4.70 18.98 -13.75
N LEU A 14 -3.54 19.61 -13.82
CA LEU A 14 -2.82 20.13 -12.66
C LEU A 14 -3.58 21.36 -12.13
N LEU A 15 -4.08 21.29 -10.92
CA LEU A 15 -4.57 22.46 -10.19
C LEU A 15 -3.35 23.28 -9.73
N ALA A 16 -3.10 24.38 -10.42
CA ALA A 16 -2.22 25.44 -9.96
C ALA A 16 -2.96 26.32 -8.94
N VAL A 17 -2.54 26.29 -7.69
CA VAL A 17 -2.97 27.26 -6.66
C VAL A 17 -2.19 28.54 -6.85
N SER A 18 -2.84 29.55 -7.39
CA SER A 18 -2.28 30.92 -7.51
C SER A 18 -2.44 31.65 -6.18
N VAL A 19 -1.31 31.95 -5.53
CA VAL A 19 -1.25 32.86 -4.39
C VAL A 19 -1.33 34.29 -4.92
N VAL A 20 -2.44 34.99 -4.65
CA VAL A 20 -2.58 36.42 -4.90
C VAL A 20 -2.13 37.16 -3.66
N THR A 21 -1.01 37.84 -3.79
CA THR A 21 -0.50 38.86 -2.83
C THR A 21 -1.30 40.15 -3.06
N GLY A 22 -2.13 40.52 -2.10
CA GLY A 22 -2.82 41.81 -2.07
C GLY A 22 -2.42 42.60 -0.81
N CYS A 23 -1.60 43.63 -0.96
CA CYS A 23 -1.29 44.64 0.03
C CYS A 23 -2.48 45.59 0.21
N GLY A 24 -2.83 45.90 1.48
CA GLY A 24 -3.82 46.97 1.76
C GLY A 24 -3.97 47.23 3.26
N THR A 25 -3.33 48.27 3.73
CA THR A 25 -3.35 48.87 5.06
C THR A 25 -4.72 49.39 5.50
N LYS A 26 -5.14 49.21 6.77
CA LYS A 26 -5.38 50.26 7.79
C LYS A 26 -6.04 49.78 9.07
N THR A 27 -5.36 50.00 10.16
CA THR A 27 -5.72 50.52 11.50
C THR A 27 -7.11 50.29 12.10
N GLY A 28 -7.11 49.70 13.30
CA GLY A 28 -8.25 49.72 14.25
C GLY A 28 -7.86 49.01 15.55
N LYS A 29 -7.43 49.81 16.54
CA LYS A 29 -7.00 49.48 17.88
C LYS A 29 -8.22 49.34 18.78
N VAL A 30 -8.36 48.26 19.58
CA VAL A 30 -8.94 48.29 20.92
C VAL A 30 -8.33 47.20 21.76
N GLU A 31 -7.78 47.59 22.88
CA GLU A 31 -7.26 46.78 23.99
C GLU A 31 -8.42 46.18 24.80
N ASN A 32 -8.29 44.98 25.35
CA ASN A 32 -8.34 44.85 26.81
C ASN A 32 -7.92 43.46 27.29
N SER A 33 -7.05 43.51 28.19
CA SER A 33 -6.46 42.68 29.21
C SER A 33 -7.37 41.67 29.92
N GLY A 34 -6.74 40.57 30.32
CA GLY A 34 -7.27 39.58 31.27
C GLY A 34 -6.30 38.45 31.58
N SER A 35 -5.29 38.77 32.36
CA SER A 35 -4.35 37.87 33.02
C SER A 35 -5.01 37.18 34.24
N LEU A 36 -4.71 35.87 34.47
CA LEU A 36 -4.49 35.28 35.81
C LEU A 36 -4.03 33.81 35.67
N LYS A 37 -2.76 33.57 35.95
CA LYS A 37 -2.11 32.80 37.04
C LYS A 37 -2.48 31.31 37.15
N SER A 38 -1.54 30.47 36.80
CA SER A 38 -0.58 29.76 37.65
C SER A 38 -1.18 28.99 38.85
N GLY A 39 -0.95 27.70 38.84
CA GLY A 39 -1.19 26.78 39.98
C GLY A 39 -0.43 25.47 39.76
N SER A 40 0.85 25.46 40.11
CA SER A 40 1.70 24.30 40.31
C SER A 40 1.37 23.66 41.65
N VAL A 41 1.22 22.33 41.70
CA VAL A 41 1.45 21.56 42.92
C VAL A 41 2.13 20.24 42.62
N THR A 42 3.32 20.15 43.13
CA THR A 42 4.22 19.00 43.31
C THR A 42 3.81 18.22 44.57
N SER A 43 4.01 16.88 44.57
CA SER A 43 4.54 16.05 45.67
C SER A 43 4.23 14.59 45.37
N ALA A 44 5.17 13.74 45.07
CA ALA A 44 6.21 13.10 45.87
C ALA A 44 5.73 11.87 46.68
N SER A 45 6.23 10.70 46.21
CA SER A 45 6.96 9.61 46.83
C SER A 45 6.33 8.79 48.00
N LYS A 46 6.47 7.47 47.86
CA LYS A 46 7.29 6.48 48.60
C LYS A 46 6.71 5.08 48.39
N SER A 47 7.44 4.14 47.80
CA SER A 47 8.45 3.18 48.30
C SER A 47 8.05 2.35 49.52
N ALA A 48 8.11 1.04 49.40
CA ALA A 48 8.76 0.00 50.15
C ALA A 48 8.02 -1.32 49.97
N SER A 49 8.66 -2.30 49.50
CA SER A 49 9.61 -3.34 49.97
C SER A 49 8.88 -4.63 50.40
N SER A 50 9.21 -5.72 49.69
CA SER A 50 10.01 -6.86 50.12
C SER A 50 9.31 -7.88 51.05
N GLU A 51 9.29 -9.16 50.61
CA GLU A 51 9.91 -10.36 51.17
C GLU A 51 9.34 -11.60 50.48
N LYS A 52 10.08 -12.42 49.82
CA LYS A 52 11.01 -13.53 50.11
C LYS A 52 10.39 -14.66 50.98
N ALA A 53 10.30 -15.84 50.42
CA ALA A 53 10.72 -17.18 50.89
C ALA A 53 9.89 -18.26 50.18
N THR A 54 10.41 -19.21 49.66
CA THR A 54 11.35 -20.37 49.80
C THR A 54 10.69 -21.63 49.24
N SER A 55 11.36 -22.19 48.32
CA SER A 55 11.59 -23.61 47.93
C SER A 55 10.72 -24.72 48.51
N SER A 56 10.27 -25.63 47.64
CA SER A 56 10.49 -27.07 47.81
C SER A 56 10.45 -27.81 46.47
N VAL A 57 11.51 -28.60 46.26
CA VAL A 57 11.74 -29.54 45.17
C VAL A 57 10.96 -30.83 45.47
N SER A 58 10.30 -31.40 44.43
CA SER A 58 10.11 -32.85 44.37
C SER A 58 9.93 -33.35 42.93
N SER A 59 10.60 -34.38 42.67
CA SER A 59 10.96 -35.03 41.41
C SER A 59 9.86 -35.87 40.78
N ALA A 60 10.03 -36.04 39.45
CA ALA A 60 9.83 -37.25 38.65
C ALA A 60 8.40 -37.63 38.23
N GLY A 61 8.25 -37.68 36.92
CA GLY A 61 7.14 -38.36 36.23
C GLY A 61 7.15 -38.06 34.74
N SER A 62 7.98 -38.80 33.98
CA SER A 62 7.97 -38.79 32.52
C SER A 62 6.61 -39.28 31.99
N ASN A 63 5.85 -38.41 31.33
CA ASN A 63 4.81 -38.83 30.40
C ASN A 63 4.91 -37.96 29.14
N VAL A 64 5.38 -38.60 28.07
CA VAL A 64 5.29 -38.08 26.71
C VAL A 64 3.83 -38.12 26.29
N SER A 65 3.14 -36.98 26.46
CA SER A 65 1.86 -36.77 25.81
C SER A 65 2.10 -35.94 24.54
N GLN A 66 1.91 -36.60 23.41
CA GLN A 66 1.75 -35.93 22.13
C GLN A 66 0.63 -34.89 22.27
N SER A 67 1.02 -33.63 22.40
CA SER A 67 0.10 -32.51 22.30
C SER A 67 -0.17 -32.26 20.82
N SER A 68 -1.23 -32.87 20.30
CA SER A 68 -1.90 -32.35 19.12
C SER A 68 -2.49 -30.98 19.50
N SER A 69 -1.80 -29.93 19.07
CA SER A 69 -2.35 -28.57 19.14
C SER A 69 -3.50 -28.45 18.16
N THR A 70 -4.68 -28.86 18.58
CA THR A 70 -5.93 -28.35 18.01
C THR A 70 -5.98 -26.87 18.34
N GLY A 71 -5.54 -26.04 17.39
CA GLY A 71 -5.72 -24.60 17.46
C GLY A 71 -7.21 -24.33 17.65
N THR A 72 -7.57 -23.81 18.81
CA THR A 72 -8.91 -23.32 19.08
C THR A 72 -9.15 -22.17 18.09
N VAL A 73 -9.98 -22.39 17.08
CA VAL A 73 -10.48 -21.33 16.19
C VAL A 73 -11.23 -20.37 17.11
N GLN A 74 -10.60 -19.22 17.37
CA GLN A 74 -11.20 -18.19 18.21
C GLN A 74 -12.32 -17.55 17.38
N THR A 75 -13.55 -17.95 17.62
CA THR A 75 -14.73 -17.39 16.93
C THR A 75 -14.82 -15.90 17.30
N ALA A 76 -14.78 -15.05 16.29
CA ALA A 76 -14.92 -13.61 16.50
C ALA A 76 -16.25 -13.27 17.19
N THR A 77 -16.20 -12.36 18.16
CA THR A 77 -17.39 -11.87 18.85
C THR A 77 -17.86 -10.59 18.17
N PHE A 78 -19.09 -10.58 17.71
CA PHE A 78 -19.75 -9.38 17.15
C PHE A 78 -20.57 -8.68 18.24
N PRO A 79 -20.76 -7.33 18.18
CA PRO A 79 -20.29 -6.45 17.11
C PRO A 79 -18.78 -6.20 17.13
N ILE A 80 -18.18 -5.99 15.95
CA ILE A 80 -16.82 -5.50 15.76
C ILE A 80 -16.90 -4.01 15.44
N THR A 81 -16.11 -3.17 16.14
CA THR A 81 -16.01 -1.74 15.87
C THR A 81 -14.60 -1.43 15.33
N MET A 82 -14.53 -0.89 14.12
CA MET A 82 -13.28 -0.53 13.47
C MET A 82 -13.17 0.98 13.29
N LYS A 83 -12.08 1.56 13.78
CA LYS A 83 -11.78 3.00 13.63
C LYS A 83 -11.06 3.27 12.32
N HIS A 84 -11.40 4.37 11.68
CA HIS A 84 -10.84 4.79 10.40
C HIS A 84 -10.87 6.32 10.24
N ALA A 85 -10.36 6.85 9.13
CA ALA A 85 -10.21 8.28 8.88
C ALA A 85 -11.49 9.11 9.06
N TYR A 86 -12.67 8.51 8.86
CA TYR A 86 -13.98 9.20 8.93
C TYR A 86 -14.79 8.86 10.18
N GLY A 87 -14.18 8.24 11.17
CA GLY A 87 -14.84 7.86 12.43
C GLY A 87 -14.72 6.37 12.73
N GLU A 88 -15.84 5.66 12.81
CA GLU A 88 -15.85 4.23 13.09
C GLU A 88 -16.96 3.52 12.31
N THR A 89 -16.71 2.27 11.96
CA THR A 89 -17.70 1.36 11.37
C THR A 89 -18.01 0.24 12.35
N VAL A 90 -19.28 0.02 12.63
CA VAL A 90 -19.78 -1.06 13.48
C VAL A 90 -20.32 -2.19 12.62
N ILE A 91 -19.76 -3.38 12.78
CA ILE A 91 -20.14 -4.60 12.08
C ILE A 91 -20.88 -5.49 13.06
N ASN A 92 -22.21 -5.57 12.93
CA ASN A 92 -23.08 -6.18 13.95
C ASN A 92 -23.09 -7.72 13.93
N ALA A 93 -22.79 -8.32 12.79
CA ALA A 93 -22.77 -9.77 12.60
C ALA A 93 -21.70 -10.16 11.57
N LYS A 94 -21.35 -11.43 11.50
CA LYS A 94 -20.40 -11.93 10.51
C LYS A 94 -20.91 -11.65 9.09
N PRO A 95 -20.13 -10.91 8.27
CA PRO A 95 -20.53 -10.61 6.89
C PRO A 95 -20.59 -11.87 6.01
N GLU A 96 -21.60 -11.94 5.15
CA GLU A 96 -21.78 -13.01 4.15
C GLU A 96 -21.66 -12.50 2.71
N LYS A 97 -21.96 -11.21 2.49
CA LYS A 97 -21.97 -10.56 1.17
C LYS A 97 -21.00 -9.39 1.16
N VAL A 98 -19.77 -9.67 0.80
CA VAL A 98 -18.69 -8.70 0.81
C VAL A 98 -18.60 -8.02 -0.55
N VAL A 99 -18.57 -6.68 -0.57
CA VAL A 99 -18.13 -5.88 -1.71
C VAL A 99 -16.73 -5.35 -1.42
N THR A 100 -15.85 -5.40 -2.41
CA THR A 100 -14.51 -4.80 -2.33
C THR A 100 -14.37 -3.69 -3.35
N LEU A 101 -13.85 -2.54 -2.94
CA LEU A 101 -13.66 -1.36 -3.79
C LEU A 101 -12.19 -0.95 -3.81
N ASP A 102 -11.83 -0.14 -4.79
CA ASP A 102 -10.48 0.36 -5.00
C ASP A 102 -9.40 -0.74 -5.24
N TRP A 103 -8.13 -0.37 -5.11
CA TRP A 103 -7.00 -1.18 -5.56
C TRP A 103 -6.70 -2.36 -4.62
N ASN A 104 -6.63 -3.56 -5.17
CA ASN A 104 -6.17 -4.80 -4.51
C ASN A 104 -6.98 -5.26 -3.28
N ASN A 105 -8.10 -4.60 -2.90
CA ASN A 105 -8.88 -5.01 -1.73
C ASN A 105 -9.56 -6.38 -1.93
N ALA A 106 -9.87 -6.75 -3.17
CA ALA A 106 -10.37 -8.09 -3.49
C ALA A 106 -9.36 -9.20 -3.13
N ASP A 107 -8.06 -8.91 -3.30
CA ASP A 107 -7.00 -9.89 -3.11
C ASP A 107 -6.92 -10.40 -1.66
N ALA A 108 -7.09 -9.50 -0.68
CA ALA A 108 -7.12 -9.86 0.74
C ALA A 108 -8.32 -10.77 1.07
N VAL A 109 -9.50 -10.42 0.57
CA VAL A 109 -10.75 -11.15 0.80
C VAL A 109 -10.73 -12.53 0.13
N LEU A 110 -10.26 -12.57 -1.12
CA LEU A 110 -10.11 -13.83 -1.88
C LEU A 110 -9.06 -14.76 -1.24
N ALA A 111 -7.96 -14.22 -0.74
CA ALA A 111 -6.92 -15.00 -0.08
C ALA A 111 -7.42 -15.65 1.22
N LEU A 112 -8.42 -15.06 1.87
CA LEU A 112 -9.14 -15.65 3.00
C LEU A 112 -10.17 -16.71 2.59
N GLY A 113 -10.32 -16.98 1.29
CA GLY A 113 -11.26 -17.96 0.76
C GLY A 113 -12.70 -17.45 0.60
N ILE A 114 -12.92 -16.13 0.70
CA ILE A 114 -14.23 -15.51 0.52
C ILE A 114 -14.30 -14.92 -0.89
N VAL A 115 -15.39 -15.24 -1.61
CA VAL A 115 -15.68 -14.65 -2.91
C VAL A 115 -16.55 -13.41 -2.72
N PRO A 116 -16.07 -12.20 -3.08
CA PRO A 116 -16.89 -11.00 -3.03
C PRO A 116 -18.12 -11.11 -3.96
N VAL A 117 -19.27 -10.57 -3.51
CA VAL A 117 -20.48 -10.46 -4.34
C VAL A 117 -20.36 -9.34 -5.40
N GLY A 118 -19.33 -8.53 -5.28
CA GLY A 118 -18.94 -7.52 -6.27
C GLY A 118 -17.58 -6.92 -5.91
N THR A 119 -16.82 -6.51 -6.93
CA THR A 119 -15.48 -5.94 -6.78
C THR A 119 -15.24 -4.82 -7.77
N ALA A 120 -14.32 -3.91 -7.41
CA ALA A 120 -13.84 -2.85 -8.29
C ALA A 120 -13.12 -3.41 -9.52
N ARG A 121 -13.23 -2.69 -10.64
CA ARG A 121 -12.42 -2.94 -11.83
C ARG A 121 -10.98 -2.49 -11.60
N ALA A 122 -10.00 -3.29 -12.03
CA ALA A 122 -8.62 -2.85 -12.09
C ALA A 122 -8.50 -1.71 -13.12
N ASN A 123 -7.87 -0.60 -12.73
CA ASN A 123 -7.75 0.60 -13.54
C ASN A 123 -6.34 0.79 -14.12
N TRP A 124 -5.41 -0.12 -13.84
CA TRP A 124 -4.03 -0.06 -14.32
C TRP A 124 -3.39 -1.46 -14.36
N GLY A 125 -2.31 -1.60 -15.19
CA GLY A 125 -1.58 -2.85 -15.34
C GLY A 125 -2.20 -3.79 -16.39
N PRO A 126 -1.91 -5.10 -16.33
CA PRO A 126 -2.36 -6.11 -17.29
C PRO A 126 -3.80 -6.53 -17.02
N VAL A 127 -4.73 -5.58 -17.17
CA VAL A 127 -6.15 -5.80 -16.90
C VAL A 127 -6.71 -6.82 -17.89
N THR A 128 -7.27 -7.91 -17.37
CA THR A 128 -7.90 -8.97 -18.18
C THR A 128 -9.22 -8.51 -18.81
N ASP A 129 -9.77 -9.29 -19.71
CA ASP A 129 -11.08 -9.02 -20.33
C ASP A 129 -12.21 -8.92 -19.29
N LYS A 130 -12.03 -9.53 -18.12
CA LYS A 130 -12.98 -9.44 -17.00
C LYS A 130 -12.80 -8.22 -16.11
N GLY A 131 -11.81 -7.39 -16.43
CA GLY A 131 -11.54 -6.16 -15.65
C GLY A 131 -10.77 -6.39 -14.36
N LEU A 132 -10.04 -7.49 -14.25
CA LEU A 132 -9.27 -7.88 -13.06
C LEU A 132 -7.77 -7.96 -13.39
N LEU A 133 -6.94 -7.96 -12.35
CA LEU A 133 -5.54 -8.34 -12.50
C LEU A 133 -5.43 -9.88 -12.62
N PRO A 134 -4.41 -10.41 -13.31
CA PRO A 134 -4.31 -11.85 -13.60
C PRO A 134 -4.36 -12.74 -12.35
N TRP A 135 -3.69 -12.36 -11.28
CA TRP A 135 -3.68 -13.13 -10.02
C TRP A 135 -5.02 -13.08 -9.30
N THR A 136 -5.72 -11.94 -9.39
CA THR A 136 -7.07 -11.78 -8.83
C THR A 136 -8.07 -12.66 -9.58
N GLU A 137 -8.04 -12.62 -10.92
CA GLU A 137 -8.89 -13.49 -11.75
C GLU A 137 -8.59 -14.97 -11.50
N ALA A 138 -7.31 -15.36 -11.44
CA ALA A 138 -6.91 -16.74 -11.15
C ALA A 138 -7.46 -17.21 -9.79
N LYS A 139 -7.47 -16.34 -8.77
CA LYS A 139 -7.99 -16.68 -7.44
C LYS A 139 -9.52 -16.79 -7.43
N PHE A 140 -10.25 -15.95 -8.15
CA PHE A 140 -11.69 -16.12 -8.35
C PHE A 140 -11.99 -17.47 -8.97
N LYS A 141 -11.26 -17.85 -10.01
CA LYS A 141 -11.42 -19.13 -10.68
C LYS A 141 -11.10 -20.32 -9.76
N GLU A 142 -10.01 -20.25 -8.99
CA GLU A 142 -9.65 -21.25 -7.97
C GLU A 142 -10.79 -21.47 -6.97
N LEU A 143 -11.48 -20.39 -6.59
CA LEU A 143 -12.63 -20.43 -5.67
C LEU A 143 -13.96 -20.76 -6.37
N GLY A 144 -13.93 -21.20 -7.63
CA GLY A 144 -15.11 -21.66 -8.38
C GLY A 144 -15.94 -20.56 -9.04
N THR A 145 -15.41 -19.32 -9.14
CA THR A 145 -16.12 -18.20 -9.75
C THR A 145 -15.48 -17.82 -11.09
N GLU A 146 -16.09 -18.27 -12.19
CA GLU A 146 -15.60 -17.98 -13.54
C GLU A 146 -15.95 -16.55 -14.02
N ASN A 147 -17.09 -16.00 -13.60
CA ASN A 147 -17.56 -14.68 -14.00
C ASN A 147 -17.91 -13.84 -12.78
N PRO A 148 -16.91 -13.20 -12.13
CA PRO A 148 -17.15 -12.34 -10.99
C PRO A 148 -17.93 -11.08 -11.40
N ASN A 149 -18.69 -10.52 -10.47
CA ASN A 149 -19.36 -9.24 -10.66
C ASN A 149 -18.34 -8.12 -10.47
N VAL A 150 -17.92 -7.48 -11.57
CA VAL A 150 -16.93 -6.40 -11.58
C VAL A 150 -17.62 -5.09 -11.92
N PHE A 151 -17.52 -4.11 -11.02
CA PHE A 151 -18.13 -2.79 -11.20
C PHE A 151 -17.32 -1.97 -12.20
N ASN A 152 -18.01 -1.14 -12.99
CA ASN A 152 -17.36 -0.20 -13.90
C ASN A 152 -17.21 1.16 -13.19
N ASP A 153 -16.25 1.26 -12.29
CA ASP A 153 -16.02 2.39 -11.40
C ASP A 153 -14.82 3.28 -11.81
N LEU A 154 -14.41 3.24 -13.08
CA LEU A 154 -13.26 4.01 -13.59
C LEU A 154 -13.44 5.53 -13.49
N GLU A 155 -14.68 6.03 -13.51
CA GLU A 155 -15.01 7.45 -13.39
C GLU A 155 -15.62 7.79 -12.01
N GLY A 156 -15.53 6.89 -11.05
CA GLY A 156 -16.08 6.98 -9.70
C GLY A 156 -16.97 5.77 -9.37
N TYR A 157 -17.35 5.64 -8.10
CA TYR A 157 -18.09 4.46 -7.63
C TYR A 157 -19.47 4.35 -8.30
N ASP A 158 -19.77 3.19 -8.86
CA ASP A 158 -21.10 2.83 -9.36
C ASP A 158 -22.00 2.40 -8.18
N TYR A 159 -22.57 3.42 -7.51
CA TYR A 159 -23.41 3.21 -6.32
C TYR A 159 -24.64 2.34 -6.59
N GLU A 160 -25.19 2.39 -7.81
CA GLU A 160 -26.36 1.59 -8.19
C GLU A 160 -25.98 0.11 -8.33
N ALA A 161 -24.87 -0.20 -8.99
CA ALA A 161 -24.36 -1.55 -9.12
C ALA A 161 -23.92 -2.12 -7.75
N ILE A 162 -23.26 -1.30 -6.90
CA ILE A 162 -22.88 -1.68 -5.54
C ILE A 162 -24.11 -2.00 -4.70
N ALA A 163 -25.12 -1.13 -4.68
CA ALA A 163 -26.38 -1.37 -3.97
C ALA A 163 -27.14 -2.60 -4.54
N GLY A 164 -27.10 -2.78 -5.86
CA GLY A 164 -27.67 -3.95 -6.56
C GLY A 164 -27.06 -5.27 -6.14
N ALA A 165 -25.77 -5.30 -5.75
CA ALA A 165 -25.09 -6.47 -5.20
C ALA A 165 -25.55 -6.81 -3.78
N LYS A 166 -26.27 -5.91 -3.10
CA LYS A 166 -26.84 -6.06 -1.75
C LYS A 166 -25.80 -6.51 -0.73
N PRO A 167 -24.69 -5.78 -0.58
CA PRO A 167 -23.67 -6.11 0.39
C PRO A 167 -24.17 -5.96 1.81
N ASP A 168 -23.57 -6.70 2.74
CA ASP A 168 -23.68 -6.49 4.18
C ASP A 168 -22.42 -5.84 4.74
N ILE A 169 -21.37 -5.73 3.93
CA ILE A 169 -20.17 -4.93 4.18
C ILE A 169 -19.50 -4.48 2.89
N ILE A 170 -18.89 -3.30 2.91
CA ILE A 170 -18.00 -2.77 1.87
C ILE A 170 -16.60 -2.61 2.45
N VAL A 171 -15.61 -3.29 1.84
CA VAL A 171 -14.21 -3.36 2.33
C VAL A 171 -13.31 -2.63 1.37
N ALA A 172 -12.66 -1.54 1.83
CA ALA A 172 -11.77 -0.70 1.06
C ALA A 172 -10.64 -0.07 1.92
N PRO A 173 -9.89 -0.85 2.74
CA PRO A 173 -8.86 -0.30 3.62
C PRO A 173 -7.67 0.30 2.86
N TYR A 174 -7.42 -0.08 1.62
CA TYR A 174 -6.48 0.60 0.72
C TYR A 174 -7.26 1.33 -0.37
N SER A 175 -7.57 2.59 -0.12
CA SER A 175 -8.44 3.39 -0.98
C SER A 175 -8.09 4.87 -0.98
N GLY A 176 -8.60 5.58 -2.00
CA GLY A 176 -8.62 7.03 -2.07
C GLY A 176 -10.01 7.61 -1.77
N MET A 177 -10.87 6.84 -1.14
CA MET A 177 -12.24 7.22 -0.82
C MET A 177 -12.29 8.55 -0.07
N ASP A 178 -13.03 9.52 -0.57
CA ASP A 178 -13.28 10.76 0.16
C ASP A 178 -14.45 10.62 1.14
N GLU A 179 -14.60 11.59 2.05
CA GLU A 179 -15.64 11.55 3.08
C GLU A 179 -17.07 11.53 2.49
N LYS A 180 -17.27 12.17 1.33
CA LYS A 180 -18.56 12.19 0.64
C LYS A 180 -18.91 10.80 0.09
N ALA A 181 -17.95 10.15 -0.54
CA ALA A 181 -18.10 8.78 -1.02
C ALA A 181 -18.32 7.80 0.13
N TYR A 182 -17.53 7.93 1.21
CA TYR A 182 -17.72 7.13 2.43
C TYR A 182 -19.15 7.23 2.97
N LYS A 183 -19.68 8.45 3.14
CA LYS A 183 -21.04 8.65 3.64
C LYS A 183 -22.07 7.98 2.74
N ARG A 184 -21.93 8.14 1.42
CA ARG A 184 -22.87 7.56 0.45
C ARG A 184 -22.80 6.03 0.40
N LEU A 185 -21.60 5.45 0.48
CA LEU A 185 -21.43 4.00 0.56
C LEU A 185 -21.96 3.43 1.88
N SER A 186 -21.80 4.16 2.98
CA SER A 186 -22.32 3.79 4.29
C SER A 186 -23.85 3.81 4.39
N GLU A 187 -24.54 4.51 3.47
CA GLU A 187 -26.01 4.39 3.30
C GLU A 187 -26.41 3.04 2.69
N ILE A 188 -25.50 2.36 1.97
CA ILE A 188 -25.74 1.06 1.33
C ILE A 188 -25.43 -0.08 2.33
N ALA A 189 -24.23 -0.06 2.93
CA ALA A 189 -23.78 -1.05 3.90
C ALA A 189 -22.67 -0.48 4.80
N PRO A 190 -22.39 -1.06 5.96
CA PRO A 190 -21.20 -0.75 6.75
C PRO A 190 -19.97 -0.73 5.86
N THR A 191 -19.23 0.39 5.84
CA THR A 191 -18.11 0.63 4.92
C THR A 191 -16.82 0.80 5.72
N LEU A 192 -15.78 0.00 5.40
CA LEU A 192 -14.44 0.12 5.96
C LEU A 192 -13.53 0.82 4.95
N PRO A 193 -13.26 2.14 5.11
CA PRO A 193 -12.26 2.88 4.34
C PRO A 193 -10.87 2.72 4.97
N PHE A 194 -9.88 3.46 4.46
CA PHE A 194 -8.53 3.51 5.02
C PHE A 194 -8.50 4.08 6.45
N LYS A 195 -7.52 3.64 7.23
CA LYS A 195 -7.43 3.93 8.67
C LYS A 195 -7.08 5.38 8.98
N GLU A 196 -6.05 5.95 8.34
CA GLU A 196 -5.53 7.29 8.66
C GLU A 196 -5.39 8.17 7.42
N THR A 197 -4.71 7.69 6.39
CA THR A 197 -4.36 8.46 5.19
C THR A 197 -4.69 7.64 3.94
N ALA A 198 -5.36 8.27 2.99
CA ALA A 198 -5.67 7.66 1.69
C ALA A 198 -4.41 7.10 1.01
N TRP A 199 -4.50 5.90 0.46
CA TRP A 199 -3.43 5.20 -0.28
C TRP A 199 -2.16 4.88 0.53
N LYS A 200 -2.22 4.89 1.87
CA LYS A 200 -1.07 4.64 2.75
C LYS A 200 -1.08 3.27 3.42
N THR A 201 -2.20 2.57 3.41
CA THR A 201 -2.35 1.24 4.01
C THR A 201 -1.40 0.25 3.34
N THR A 202 -0.54 -0.40 4.11
CA THR A 202 0.37 -1.44 3.61
C THR A 202 -0.40 -2.73 3.28
N TRP A 203 0.20 -3.64 2.50
CA TRP A 203 -0.44 -4.91 2.17
C TRP A 203 -0.74 -5.77 3.42
N ARG A 204 0.07 -5.63 4.48
CA ARG A 204 -0.15 -6.33 5.76
C ARG A 204 -1.36 -5.76 6.47
N GLU A 205 -1.43 -4.45 6.61
CA GLU A 205 -2.56 -3.75 7.21
C GLU A 205 -3.84 -4.02 6.43
N GLN A 206 -3.82 -3.90 5.11
CA GLN A 206 -4.94 -4.20 4.22
C GLN A 206 -5.49 -5.61 4.46
N THR A 207 -4.58 -6.60 4.57
CA THR A 207 -4.95 -8.00 4.82
C THR A 207 -5.59 -8.20 6.20
N VAL A 208 -4.96 -7.64 7.25
CA VAL A 208 -5.44 -7.81 8.62
C VAL A 208 -6.74 -7.04 8.84
N GLU A 209 -6.85 -5.81 8.33
CA GLU A 209 -8.07 -4.99 8.46
C GLU A 209 -9.25 -5.62 7.70
N ALA A 210 -9.03 -6.11 6.47
CA ALA A 210 -10.05 -6.85 5.74
C ALA A 210 -10.48 -8.10 6.51
N ALA A 211 -9.54 -8.87 7.04
CA ALA A 211 -9.82 -10.07 7.82
C ALA A 211 -10.57 -9.75 9.14
N GLU A 212 -10.17 -8.71 9.85
CA GLU A 212 -10.84 -8.27 11.09
C GLU A 212 -12.29 -7.88 10.83
N ALA A 213 -12.54 -7.13 9.75
CA ALA A 213 -13.90 -6.77 9.33
C ALA A 213 -14.80 -8.00 9.04
N LEU A 214 -14.18 -9.10 8.61
CA LEU A 214 -14.87 -10.37 8.30
C LEU A 214 -14.94 -11.33 9.50
N GLY A 215 -14.45 -10.90 10.69
CA GLY A 215 -14.35 -11.75 11.85
C GLY A 215 -13.34 -12.89 11.73
N MET A 216 -12.30 -12.69 10.92
CA MET A 216 -11.25 -13.65 10.56
C MET A 216 -9.84 -13.09 10.87
N LYS A 217 -9.72 -12.29 11.93
CA LYS A 217 -8.46 -11.60 12.24
C LYS A 217 -7.28 -12.55 12.36
N THR A 218 -7.45 -13.67 13.07
CA THR A 218 -6.40 -14.68 13.26
C THR A 218 -5.95 -15.29 11.94
N GLU A 219 -6.89 -15.56 11.02
CA GLU A 219 -6.60 -16.07 9.68
C GLU A 219 -5.85 -15.01 8.84
N GLY A 220 -6.23 -13.73 8.98
CA GLY A 220 -5.52 -12.61 8.34
C GLY A 220 -4.09 -12.46 8.85
N GLU A 221 -3.87 -12.48 10.16
CA GLU A 221 -2.55 -12.45 10.78
C GLU A 221 -1.69 -13.65 10.35
N LYS A 222 -2.28 -14.84 10.27
CA LYS A 222 -1.61 -16.02 9.74
C LYS A 222 -1.24 -15.87 8.27
N LEU A 223 -2.15 -15.34 7.44
CA LEU A 223 -1.91 -15.11 6.03
C LEU A 223 -0.75 -14.13 5.80
N VAL A 224 -0.66 -13.08 6.63
CA VAL A 224 0.48 -12.15 6.62
C VAL A 224 1.77 -12.88 6.99
N ALA A 225 1.77 -13.66 8.08
CA ALA A 225 2.95 -14.41 8.52
C ALA A 225 3.42 -15.43 7.47
N ASP A 226 2.49 -16.14 6.84
CA ASP A 226 2.79 -17.10 5.76
C ASP A 226 3.38 -16.38 4.53
N THR A 227 2.90 -15.17 4.22
CA THR A 227 3.42 -14.37 3.12
C THR A 227 4.80 -13.78 3.44
N ASP A 228 5.04 -13.32 4.68
CA ASP A 228 6.35 -12.89 5.14
C ASP A 228 7.39 -14.02 5.08
N ASN A 229 7.00 -15.23 5.47
CA ASN A 229 7.86 -16.41 5.34
C ASN A 229 8.19 -16.71 3.86
N PHE A 230 7.19 -16.63 2.97
CA PHE A 230 7.40 -16.79 1.54
C PHE A 230 8.36 -15.75 0.96
N ILE A 231 8.22 -14.47 1.36
CA ILE A 231 9.17 -13.40 0.99
C ILE A 231 10.57 -13.77 1.45
N LYS A 232 10.75 -14.11 2.72
CA LYS A 232 12.03 -14.46 3.32
C LYS A 232 12.69 -15.65 2.63
N GLU A 233 11.96 -16.73 2.38
CA GLU A 233 12.46 -17.94 1.71
C GLU A 233 12.84 -17.66 0.24
N THR A 234 12.08 -16.77 -0.41
CA THR A 234 12.39 -16.37 -1.79
C THR A 234 13.64 -15.51 -1.83
N LEU A 235 13.77 -14.50 -0.96
CA LEU A 235 14.95 -13.63 -0.87
C LEU A 235 16.24 -14.38 -0.58
N ALA A 236 16.18 -15.46 0.19
CA ALA A 236 17.36 -16.30 0.49
C ALA A 236 18.01 -16.88 -0.79
N LYS A 237 17.30 -16.90 -1.91
CA LYS A 237 17.81 -17.32 -3.23
C LYS A 237 18.57 -16.21 -3.97
N TYR A 238 18.49 -14.97 -3.48
CA TYR A 238 19.09 -13.77 -4.09
C TYR A 238 20.03 -13.02 -3.14
N PRO A 239 21.09 -13.67 -2.62
CA PRO A 239 21.94 -13.08 -1.58
C PRO A 239 22.70 -11.82 -2.04
N ASN A 240 22.91 -11.65 -3.33
CA ASN A 240 23.57 -10.49 -3.93
C ASN A 240 22.67 -9.24 -3.98
N LEU A 241 21.38 -9.36 -3.73
CA LEU A 241 20.44 -8.24 -3.64
C LEU A 241 20.36 -7.64 -2.22
N THR A 242 20.77 -8.38 -1.20
CA THR A 242 20.67 -7.95 0.21
C THR A 242 21.42 -6.65 0.45
N GLY A 243 20.74 -5.67 1.05
CA GLY A 243 21.32 -4.38 1.43
C GLY A 243 21.63 -3.42 0.28
N LYS A 244 21.25 -3.75 -0.96
CA LYS A 244 21.37 -2.82 -2.08
C LYS A 244 20.46 -1.62 -1.87
N SER A 245 20.95 -0.45 -2.28
CA SER A 245 20.15 0.78 -2.33
C SER A 245 19.32 0.82 -3.59
N VAL A 246 17.99 0.94 -3.45
CA VAL A 246 17.05 0.88 -4.58
C VAL A 246 16.14 2.10 -4.58
N ALA A 247 16.03 2.77 -5.72
CA ALA A 247 15.08 3.85 -5.97
C ALA A 247 14.00 3.39 -6.95
N LEU A 248 12.74 3.35 -6.52
CA LEU A 248 11.60 3.24 -7.43
C LEU A 248 11.22 4.64 -7.90
N CYS A 249 11.37 4.87 -9.20
CA CYS A 249 11.19 6.17 -9.81
C CYS A 249 9.99 6.20 -10.76
N TYR A 250 9.42 7.38 -10.93
CA TYR A 250 8.63 7.74 -12.11
C TYR A 250 9.46 8.68 -12.97
N ILE A 251 9.93 8.19 -14.13
CA ILE A 251 10.73 8.93 -15.08
C ILE A 251 9.99 8.92 -16.42
N ASN A 252 9.61 10.11 -16.91
CA ASN A 252 9.00 10.23 -18.22
C ASN A 252 10.10 10.34 -19.29
N ALA A 253 10.34 9.28 -20.07
CA ALA A 253 11.36 9.27 -21.12
C ALA A 253 11.14 10.30 -22.24
N ALA A 254 9.93 10.85 -22.39
CA ALA A 254 9.62 11.92 -23.35
C ALA A 254 9.92 13.32 -22.80
N ASP A 255 9.99 13.46 -21.45
CA ASP A 255 10.33 14.72 -20.77
C ASP A 255 11.16 14.41 -19.53
N LEU A 256 12.46 14.51 -19.65
CA LEU A 256 13.44 14.23 -18.59
C LEU A 256 13.76 15.46 -17.73
N SER A 257 12.97 16.53 -17.78
CA SER A 257 13.22 17.76 -17.00
C SER A 257 13.12 17.55 -15.49
N ASN A 258 12.33 16.57 -15.05
CA ASN A 258 12.17 16.17 -13.67
C ASN A 258 11.79 14.69 -13.56
N PHE A 259 11.94 14.15 -12.36
CA PHE A 259 11.51 12.79 -12.02
C PHE A 259 11.02 12.74 -10.58
N SER A 260 10.26 11.69 -10.25
CA SER A 260 9.81 11.46 -8.87
C SER A 260 10.40 10.15 -8.36
N VAL A 261 10.72 10.10 -7.07
CA VAL A 261 11.15 8.88 -6.37
C VAL A 261 10.14 8.56 -5.29
N TYR A 262 9.53 7.38 -5.36
CA TYR A 262 8.59 6.90 -4.35
C TYR A 262 9.33 6.57 -3.07
N ARG A 263 8.83 7.11 -1.96
CA ARG A 263 9.42 6.96 -0.62
C ARG A 263 8.81 5.77 0.13
N THR A 264 9.40 5.44 1.26
CA THR A 264 8.89 4.38 2.16
C THR A 264 7.53 4.70 2.80
N ALA A 265 7.05 5.96 2.72
CA ALA A 265 5.68 6.33 3.08
C ALA A 265 4.64 5.85 2.04
N ASP A 266 5.07 5.54 0.82
CA ASP A 266 4.26 4.92 -0.22
C ASP A 266 4.36 3.38 -0.11
N PRO A 267 3.28 2.62 -0.21
CA PRO A 267 3.31 1.15 -0.13
C PRO A 267 4.30 0.49 -1.09
N ARG A 268 4.54 1.07 -2.27
CA ARG A 268 5.53 0.59 -3.25
C ARG A 268 6.97 0.73 -2.76
N GLY A 269 7.27 1.88 -2.13
CA GLY A 269 8.58 2.11 -1.50
C GLY A 269 8.77 1.28 -0.24
N ALA A 270 7.71 1.14 0.57
CA ALA A 270 7.71 0.26 1.74
C ALA A 270 7.97 -1.21 1.35
N TYR A 271 7.39 -1.66 0.24
CA TYR A 271 7.60 -3.03 -0.25
C TYR A 271 9.07 -3.32 -0.61
N LEU A 272 9.80 -2.37 -1.19
CA LEU A 272 11.23 -2.55 -1.42
C LEU A 272 12.00 -2.74 -0.11
N THR A 273 11.59 -2.07 0.96
CA THR A 273 12.18 -2.27 2.30
C THR A 273 11.85 -3.67 2.84
N ASP A 274 10.62 -4.16 2.62
CA ASP A 274 10.23 -5.54 2.96
C ASP A 274 11.11 -6.58 2.23
N LEU A 275 11.57 -6.26 1.02
CA LEU A 275 12.49 -7.08 0.24
C LEU A 275 13.97 -6.92 0.66
N GLY A 276 14.26 -6.23 1.77
CA GLY A 276 15.60 -6.07 2.31
C GLY A 276 16.48 -5.05 1.58
N PHE A 277 15.90 -4.25 0.68
CA PHE A 277 16.58 -3.12 0.07
C PHE A 277 16.64 -1.91 1.02
N THR A 278 17.63 -1.06 0.82
CA THR A 278 17.73 0.22 1.53
C THR A 278 17.19 1.34 0.65
N PHE A 279 16.58 2.35 1.27
CA PHE A 279 16.16 3.55 0.56
C PHE A 279 17.34 4.53 0.48
N PRO A 280 17.58 5.21 -0.69
CA PRO A 280 18.70 6.14 -0.85
C PRO A 280 18.62 7.32 0.13
N GLU A 281 19.66 7.52 0.95
CA GLU A 281 19.68 8.57 1.97
C GLU A 281 19.62 9.99 1.38
N LYS A 282 20.25 10.19 0.22
CA LYS A 282 20.23 11.49 -0.47
C LYS A 282 18.85 11.89 -0.98
N ILE A 283 18.01 10.91 -1.31
CA ILE A 283 16.61 11.17 -1.66
C ILE A 283 15.82 11.52 -0.40
N GLU A 284 16.02 10.76 0.68
CA GLU A 284 15.32 11.02 1.95
C GLU A 284 15.63 12.41 2.50
N ALA A 285 16.88 12.86 2.38
CA ALA A 285 17.32 14.19 2.82
C ALA A 285 16.62 15.36 2.08
N GLN A 286 16.05 15.11 0.88
CA GLN A 286 15.32 16.12 0.11
C GLN A 286 13.83 16.18 0.44
N ALA A 287 13.32 15.25 1.23
CA ALA A 287 11.93 15.23 1.61
C ALA A 287 11.60 16.36 2.59
N GLN A 288 10.81 17.33 2.15
CA GLN A 288 10.32 18.43 2.99
C GLN A 288 9.20 17.97 3.92
N ASP A 289 8.32 17.11 3.44
CA ASP A 289 7.25 16.47 4.21
C ASP A 289 7.57 14.98 4.41
N LYS A 290 7.65 14.56 5.67
CA LYS A 290 7.91 13.15 6.03
C LYS A 290 6.80 12.19 5.61
N ASN A 291 5.59 12.70 5.39
CA ASN A 291 4.44 11.91 4.96
C ASN A 291 4.23 11.90 3.44
N ALA A 292 5.01 12.67 2.68
CA ALA A 292 4.92 12.68 1.22
C ALA A 292 5.24 11.28 0.65
N PHE A 293 4.45 10.83 -0.29
CA PHE A 293 4.63 9.53 -0.95
C PHE A 293 5.82 9.49 -1.89
N TYR A 294 6.21 10.64 -2.41
CA TYR A 294 7.35 10.78 -3.32
C TYR A 294 8.07 12.11 -3.12
N VAL A 295 9.30 12.16 -3.58
CA VAL A 295 10.06 13.39 -3.77
C VAL A 295 10.15 13.67 -5.26
N GLN A 296 9.76 14.87 -5.68
CA GLN A 296 9.98 15.32 -7.05
C GLN A 296 11.33 16.07 -7.12
N ILE A 297 12.15 15.70 -8.09
CA ILE A 297 13.53 16.14 -8.23
C ILE A 297 13.73 16.69 -9.65
N SER A 298 14.37 17.85 -9.79
CA SER A 298 14.81 18.39 -11.06
C SER A 298 15.91 17.52 -11.65
N ALA A 299 15.91 17.33 -12.96
CA ALA A 299 16.94 16.55 -13.67
C ALA A 299 18.36 17.00 -13.35
N GLU A 300 18.59 18.30 -13.15
CA GLU A 300 19.89 18.87 -12.82
C GLU A 300 20.49 18.26 -11.55
N LEU A 301 19.66 17.85 -10.62
CA LEU A 301 20.04 17.20 -9.35
C LEU A 301 20.14 15.68 -9.46
N ALA A 302 19.78 15.07 -10.60
CA ALA A 302 19.69 13.61 -10.72
C ALA A 302 21.01 12.90 -10.35
N VAL A 303 22.15 13.43 -10.83
CA VAL A 303 23.48 12.83 -10.58
C VAL A 303 23.83 12.86 -9.09
N GLU A 304 23.54 13.96 -8.39
CA GLU A 304 23.79 14.07 -6.96
C GLU A 304 22.81 13.22 -6.15
N SER A 305 21.51 13.35 -6.45
CA SER A 305 20.44 12.70 -5.70
C SER A 305 20.46 11.19 -5.80
N LEU A 306 20.86 10.64 -6.95
CA LEU A 306 20.92 9.19 -7.20
C LEU A 306 22.33 8.61 -7.11
N SER A 307 23.30 9.36 -6.55
CA SER A 307 24.71 8.93 -6.51
C SER A 307 24.98 7.77 -5.54
N ASP A 308 24.12 7.57 -4.54
CA ASP A 308 24.14 6.47 -3.56
C ASP A 308 23.12 5.37 -3.88
N THR A 309 22.53 5.39 -5.10
CA THR A 309 21.56 4.42 -5.55
C THR A 309 22.24 3.31 -6.35
N ASP A 310 22.17 2.07 -5.86
CA ASP A 310 22.71 0.91 -6.57
C ASP A 310 21.85 0.56 -7.79
N ILE A 311 20.53 0.57 -7.65
CA ILE A 311 19.58 0.13 -8.67
C ILE A 311 18.45 1.14 -8.79
N ILE A 312 18.12 1.51 -10.02
CA ILE A 312 16.92 2.29 -10.34
C ILE A 312 15.89 1.34 -10.91
N ILE A 313 14.67 1.40 -10.37
CA ILE A 313 13.49 0.77 -10.95
C ILE A 313 12.59 1.90 -11.45
N THR A 314 12.10 1.82 -12.67
CA THR A 314 11.20 2.83 -13.24
C THR A 314 10.15 2.19 -14.12
N TYR A 315 9.02 2.85 -14.25
CA TYR A 315 8.01 2.51 -15.26
C TYR A 315 8.45 3.00 -16.62
N GLY A 316 8.09 2.28 -17.68
CA GLY A 316 8.43 2.70 -19.03
C GLY A 316 8.19 1.65 -20.09
N ASP A 317 8.99 1.72 -21.15
CA ASP A 317 9.00 0.82 -22.29
C ASP A 317 10.44 0.45 -22.69
N ASP A 318 10.59 -0.27 -23.80
CA ASP A 318 11.88 -0.70 -24.37
C ASP A 318 12.83 0.46 -24.76
N LYS A 319 12.32 1.69 -24.89
CA LYS A 319 13.08 2.88 -25.25
C LYS A 319 13.59 3.65 -24.04
N THR A 320 13.05 3.39 -22.87
CA THR A 320 13.33 4.16 -21.65
C THR A 320 14.82 4.14 -21.29
N ILE A 321 15.47 2.97 -21.27
CA ILE A 321 16.91 2.87 -20.96
C ILE A 321 17.75 3.66 -21.98
N ALA A 322 17.43 3.52 -23.27
CA ALA A 322 18.16 4.22 -24.32
C ALA A 322 18.00 5.74 -24.24
N ALA A 323 16.83 6.22 -23.82
CA ALA A 323 16.58 7.65 -23.57
C ALA A 323 17.45 8.16 -22.42
N LEU A 324 17.46 7.47 -21.27
CA LEU A 324 18.27 7.81 -20.10
C LEU A 324 19.78 7.82 -20.44
N GLN A 325 20.27 6.84 -21.18
CA GLN A 325 21.69 6.73 -21.56
C GLN A 325 22.14 7.78 -22.58
N LYS A 326 21.21 8.34 -23.35
CA LYS A 326 21.50 9.42 -24.32
C LYS A 326 21.38 10.82 -23.69
N ASP A 327 20.67 10.94 -22.59
CA ASP A 327 20.47 12.23 -21.93
C ASP A 327 21.78 12.76 -21.34
N ALA A 328 22.01 14.07 -21.44
CA ALA A 328 23.24 14.70 -21.01
C ALA A 328 23.50 14.65 -19.49
N ILE A 329 22.45 14.47 -18.70
CA ILE A 329 22.50 14.42 -17.24
C ILE A 329 22.34 12.99 -16.76
N PHE A 330 21.25 12.31 -17.10
CA PHE A 330 20.96 10.96 -16.63
C PHE A 330 22.04 9.94 -17.02
N SER A 331 22.70 10.10 -18.18
CA SER A 331 23.84 9.24 -18.57
C SER A 331 25.02 9.28 -17.60
N LYS A 332 25.08 10.28 -16.71
CA LYS A 332 26.13 10.43 -15.69
C LYS A 332 25.71 9.83 -14.34
N VAL A 333 24.44 9.49 -14.14
CA VAL A 333 23.96 8.79 -12.94
C VAL A 333 24.60 7.40 -12.90
N PRO A 334 25.28 7.02 -11.80
CA PRO A 334 26.06 5.76 -11.75
C PRO A 334 25.25 4.53 -12.15
N ALA A 335 24.02 4.37 -11.62
CA ALA A 335 23.15 3.24 -11.95
C ALA A 335 22.78 3.21 -13.46
N VAL A 336 22.49 4.37 -14.07
CA VAL A 336 22.18 4.47 -15.52
C VAL A 336 23.41 4.15 -16.37
N LYS A 337 24.56 4.73 -16.02
CA LYS A 337 25.82 4.51 -16.71
C LYS A 337 26.25 3.05 -16.74
N GLU A 338 26.01 2.33 -15.64
CA GLU A 338 26.38 0.93 -15.47
C GLU A 338 25.29 -0.06 -15.89
N GLY A 339 24.14 0.45 -16.35
CA GLY A 339 23.02 -0.36 -16.83
C GLY A 339 22.25 -1.04 -15.70
N ARG A 340 22.33 -0.54 -14.46
CA ARG A 340 21.58 -1.04 -13.31
C ARG A 340 20.22 -0.34 -13.22
N VAL A 341 19.45 -0.44 -14.30
CA VAL A 341 18.11 0.12 -14.42
C VAL A 341 17.13 -0.99 -14.81
N VAL A 342 16.13 -1.19 -13.99
CA VAL A 342 15.00 -2.09 -14.28
C VAL A 342 13.85 -1.24 -14.82
N VAL A 343 13.37 -1.55 -16.01
CA VAL A 343 12.20 -0.91 -16.60
C VAL A 343 11.01 -1.84 -16.47
N LEU A 344 9.98 -1.41 -15.77
CA LEU A 344 8.72 -2.10 -15.62
C LEU A 344 7.78 -1.64 -16.73
N ASP A 345 7.36 -2.55 -17.61
CA ASP A 345 6.34 -2.24 -18.62
C ASP A 345 5.07 -1.73 -17.92
N ASN A 346 4.60 -0.54 -18.29
CA ASN A 346 3.42 0.10 -17.71
C ASN A 346 2.17 -0.78 -17.69
N ASN A 347 2.05 -1.68 -18.67
CA ASN A 347 0.93 -2.63 -18.78
C ASN A 347 1.31 -4.04 -18.32
N GLY A 348 2.50 -4.21 -17.75
CA GLY A 348 3.03 -5.51 -17.33
C GLY A 348 2.65 -5.89 -15.90
N ASN A 349 2.74 -7.18 -15.62
CA ASN A 349 2.48 -7.74 -14.29
C ASN A 349 3.32 -7.10 -13.20
N LEU A 350 4.63 -6.91 -13.45
CA LEU A 350 5.56 -6.39 -12.46
C LEU A 350 5.24 -4.94 -12.09
N ALA A 351 4.81 -4.12 -13.06
CA ALA A 351 4.42 -2.75 -12.79
C ALA A 351 3.21 -2.70 -11.84
N ALA A 352 2.20 -3.53 -12.04
CA ALA A 352 1.04 -3.61 -11.14
C ALA A 352 1.41 -4.25 -9.79
N ALA A 353 2.24 -5.29 -9.78
CA ALA A 353 2.62 -6.03 -8.57
C ALA A 353 3.59 -5.27 -7.65
N CYS A 354 4.30 -4.24 -8.14
CA CYS A 354 5.14 -3.41 -7.26
C CYS A 354 4.31 -2.59 -6.25
N ASN A 355 2.99 -2.43 -6.48
CA ASN A 355 2.03 -2.03 -5.46
C ASN A 355 1.38 -3.29 -4.86
N PRO A 356 1.96 -3.86 -3.79
CA PRO A 356 1.79 -5.26 -3.42
C PRO A 356 0.44 -5.57 -2.78
N SER A 357 0.01 -6.82 -2.98
CA SER A 357 -1.04 -7.50 -2.22
C SER A 357 -0.58 -8.92 -1.86
N VAL A 358 -1.30 -9.59 -0.97
CA VAL A 358 -1.00 -11.00 -0.63
C VAL A 358 -1.03 -11.94 -1.83
N LEU A 359 -1.83 -11.64 -2.85
CA LEU A 359 -1.90 -12.44 -4.08
C LEU A 359 -0.80 -12.05 -5.06
N SER A 360 -0.59 -10.74 -5.29
CA SER A 360 0.45 -10.29 -6.23
C SER A 360 1.85 -10.67 -5.77
N ILE A 361 2.14 -10.62 -4.47
CA ILE A 361 3.41 -11.08 -3.91
C ILE A 361 3.66 -12.55 -4.25
N LYS A 362 2.67 -13.41 -4.04
CA LYS A 362 2.80 -14.85 -4.35
C LYS A 362 2.93 -15.12 -5.84
N ALA A 363 2.27 -14.31 -6.68
CA ALA A 363 2.31 -14.46 -8.12
C ALA A 363 3.61 -13.95 -8.75
N GLU A 364 4.14 -12.82 -8.29
CA GLU A 364 5.12 -12.05 -9.07
C GLU A 364 6.45 -11.80 -8.34
N LEU A 365 6.60 -12.13 -7.06
CA LEU A 365 7.84 -11.84 -6.32
C LEU A 365 9.08 -12.43 -6.98
N VAL A 366 9.03 -13.68 -7.46
CA VAL A 366 10.16 -14.33 -8.13
C VAL A 366 10.52 -13.56 -9.39
N ASN A 367 9.55 -13.25 -10.24
CA ASN A 367 9.74 -12.50 -11.49
C ASN A 367 10.31 -11.10 -11.22
N TYR A 368 9.85 -10.45 -10.13
CA TYR A 368 10.32 -9.14 -9.73
C TYR A 368 11.79 -9.17 -9.27
N LEU A 369 12.15 -10.15 -8.43
CA LEU A 369 13.53 -10.33 -7.99
C LEU A 369 14.45 -10.77 -9.13
N ASP A 370 13.99 -11.61 -10.06
CA ASP A 370 14.74 -11.98 -11.26
C ASP A 370 15.05 -10.76 -12.13
N ALA A 371 14.05 -9.88 -12.34
CA ALA A 371 14.26 -8.65 -13.10
C ALA A 371 15.30 -7.72 -12.42
N ILE A 372 15.25 -7.60 -11.08
CA ILE A 372 16.22 -6.80 -10.33
C ILE A 372 17.59 -7.46 -10.36
N ASN A 373 17.67 -8.78 -10.18
CA ASN A 373 18.91 -9.54 -10.17
C ASN A 373 19.64 -9.51 -11.52
N ALA A 374 18.90 -9.43 -12.63
CA ALA A 374 19.45 -9.39 -13.97
C ALA A 374 20.34 -8.16 -14.23
N VAL A 375 20.13 -7.07 -13.51
CA VAL A 375 20.91 -5.81 -13.63
C VAL A 375 22.00 -5.67 -12.57
N VAL A 376 22.09 -6.59 -11.62
CA VAL A 376 23.16 -6.65 -10.59
C VAL A 376 24.26 -7.57 -11.08
N LYS A 377 25.44 -7.01 -11.34
CA LYS A 377 26.63 -7.75 -11.78
C LYS A 377 27.54 -8.07 -10.61
#